data_bf17b23a997d05b8dcc7285578c7fd5e
#
_entry.id   bf17b23a997d05b8dcc7285578c7fd5e
#
_cell.length_a   1.000
_cell.length_b   1.000
_cell.length_c   1.000
_cell.angle_alpha   90.00
_cell.angle_beta   90.00
_cell.angle_gamma   90.00
#
_symmetry.space_group_name_H-M   'P 1'
#
loop_
_entity.id
_entity.type
_entity.pdbx_description
1 polymer ?
#
loop_
_entity_poly.entity_id
_entity_poly.type
_entity_poly.pdbx_seq_one_letter_code
_entity_poly.pdbx_strand_id
1 'polypeptide(L)' 'MAENTDTPPSAPDFAAQIAALTAQVQENANKFLALEDENTTMRRENRNLSERLSVMETMPRPKL' A
#
# COMPACT_ATOMS: atom_id res chain seq x y z
N MET A 1 14.00 -45.74 -7.89
CA MET A 1 13.37 -45.46 -8.07
C MET A 1 13.03 -44.27 -8.18
N ALA A 2 12.77 -43.90 -8.83
CA ALA A 2 12.47 -42.62 -9.01
C ALA A 2 11.20 -42.29 -8.45
N GLU A 3 10.93 -43.05 -7.57
CA GLU A 3 9.74 -42.83 -7.02
C GLU A 3 9.55 -41.49 -6.61
N ASN A 4 10.53 -40.80 -6.38
CA ASN A 4 10.28 -39.47 -5.90
C ASN A 4 9.83 -38.57 -6.95
N THR A 5 10.02 -38.91 -8.17
CA THR A 5 9.57 -38.00 -9.19
C THR A 5 8.08 -37.98 -9.28
N ASP A 6 7.45 -39.02 -8.81
CA ASP A 6 6.03 -39.02 -8.86
C ASP A 6 5.42 -38.44 -7.62
N THR A 7 6.19 -38.29 -6.60
CA THR A 7 5.60 -37.74 -5.41
C THR A 7 5.34 -36.29 -5.61
N PRO A 8 4.28 -35.80 -5.07
CA PRO A 8 4.07 -34.38 -5.07
C PRO A 8 5.19 -33.70 -4.31
N PRO A 9 5.32 -32.43 -4.43
CA PRO A 9 6.34 -31.72 -3.68
C PRO A 9 6.33 -32.18 -2.25
N SER A 10 7.49 -32.37 -1.72
CA SER A 10 7.60 -32.86 -0.37
C SER A 10 7.04 -31.81 0.59
N ALA A 11 6.71 -32.26 1.77
CA ALA A 11 6.18 -31.34 2.77
C ALA A 11 7.10 -30.15 3.00
N PRO A 12 8.44 -30.32 3.04
CA PRO A 12 9.28 -29.12 3.17
C PRO A 12 9.10 -28.14 2.04
N ASP A 13 8.89 -28.64 0.81
CA ASP A 13 8.67 -27.73 -0.30
C ASP A 13 7.37 -27.00 -0.18
N PHE A 14 6.34 -27.68 0.24
CA PHE A 14 5.06 -27.03 0.47
C PHE A 14 5.19 -26.02 1.58
N ALA A 15 5.85 -26.38 2.64
CA ALA A 15 6.00 -25.45 3.75
C ALA A 15 6.76 -24.22 3.32
N ALA A 16 7.79 -24.41 2.51
CA ALA A 16 8.56 -23.27 2.02
C ALA A 16 7.71 -22.40 1.12
N GLN A 17 6.89 -22.99 0.28
CA GLN A 17 6.02 -22.22 -0.59
C GLN A 17 4.96 -21.47 0.20
N ILE A 18 4.40 -22.13 1.18
CA ILE A 18 3.40 -21.47 2.03
C ILE A 18 4.03 -20.31 2.76
N ALA A 19 5.24 -20.50 3.28
CA ALA A 19 5.93 -19.44 3.99
C ALA A 19 6.21 -18.27 3.06
N ALA A 20 6.63 -18.55 1.84
CA ALA A 20 6.92 -17.49 0.88
C ALA A 20 5.66 -16.71 0.52
N LEU A 21 4.57 -17.44 0.29
CA LEU A 21 3.33 -16.79 -0.06
C LEU A 21 2.78 -15.98 1.11
N THR A 22 2.91 -16.52 2.31
CA THR A 22 2.47 -15.82 3.49
C THR A 22 3.25 -14.53 3.66
N ALA A 23 4.56 -14.59 3.46
CA ALA A 23 5.39 -13.40 3.56
C ALA A 23 4.98 -12.37 2.52
N GLN A 24 4.65 -12.82 1.33
CA GLN A 24 4.24 -11.92 0.27
C GLN A 24 2.91 -11.25 0.57
N VAL A 25 1.98 -12.02 1.09
CA VAL A 25 0.70 -11.47 1.49
C VAL A 25 0.89 -10.45 2.60
N GLN A 26 1.75 -10.75 3.54
CA GLN A 26 2.05 -9.85 4.62
C GLN A 26 2.66 -8.55 4.10
N GLU A 27 3.60 -8.69 3.20
CA GLU A 27 4.25 -7.54 2.61
C GLU A 27 3.23 -6.68 1.86
N ASN A 28 2.34 -7.32 1.12
CA ASN A 28 1.32 -6.59 0.39
C ASN A 28 0.38 -5.86 1.35
N ALA A 29 0.02 -6.51 2.44
CA ALA A 29 -0.84 -5.88 3.44
C ALA A 29 -0.16 -4.65 4.02
N ASN A 30 1.13 -4.75 4.28
CA ASN A 30 1.88 -3.62 4.81
C ASN A 30 1.91 -2.47 3.81
N LYS A 31 2.07 -2.79 2.54
CA LYS A 31 2.06 -1.77 1.49
C LYS A 31 0.70 -1.10 1.40
N PHE A 32 -0.37 -1.87 1.52
CA PHE A 32 -1.71 -1.30 1.51
C PHE A 32 -1.91 -0.34 2.67
N LEU A 33 -1.43 -0.72 3.85
CA LEU A 33 -1.55 0.15 5.00
C LEU A 33 -0.78 1.45 4.80
N ALA A 34 0.41 1.35 4.23
CA ALA A 34 1.22 2.52 3.97
C ALA A 34 0.53 3.43 2.95
N LEU A 35 -0.05 2.84 1.92
CA LEU A 35 -0.77 3.60 0.91
C LEU A 35 -1.99 4.27 1.50
N GLU A 36 -2.67 3.57 2.38
CA GLU A 36 -3.85 4.12 3.03
C GLU A 36 -3.48 5.33 3.87
N ASP A 37 -2.38 5.22 4.59
CA ASP A 37 -1.87 6.31 5.39
C ASP A 37 -1.53 7.50 4.51
N GLU A 38 -0.82 7.22 3.44
CA GLU A 38 -0.40 8.25 2.50
C GLU A 38 -1.62 8.92 1.89
N ASN A 39 -2.62 8.12 1.53
CA ASN A 39 -3.84 8.64 0.96
C ASN A 39 -4.56 9.56 1.93
N THR A 40 -4.63 9.15 3.17
CA THR A 40 -5.28 9.96 4.19
C THR A 40 -4.56 11.29 4.34
N THR A 41 -3.24 11.24 4.35
CA THR A 41 -2.43 12.45 4.46
C THR A 41 -2.66 13.35 3.27
N MET A 42 -2.67 12.80 2.08
CA MET A 42 -2.86 13.60 0.87
C MET A 42 -4.25 14.23 0.83
N ARG A 43 -5.25 13.50 1.27
CA ARG A 43 -6.60 14.06 1.32
C ARG A 43 -6.68 15.23 2.28
N ARG A 44 -6.02 15.10 3.41
CA ARG A 44 -5.99 16.17 4.39
C ARG A 44 -5.26 17.37 3.84
N GLU A 45 -4.13 17.14 3.20
CA GLU A 45 -3.37 18.21 2.59
C GLU A 45 -4.16 18.88 1.48
N ASN A 46 -4.83 18.10 0.67
CA ASN A 46 -5.64 18.65 -0.40
C ASN A 46 -6.75 19.52 0.12
N ARG A 47 -7.40 19.06 1.19
CA ARG A 47 -8.46 19.86 1.80
C ARG A 47 -7.90 21.15 2.35
N ASN A 48 -6.76 21.06 3.00
CA ASN A 48 -6.11 22.24 3.54
C ASN A 48 -5.76 23.23 2.44
N LEU A 49 -5.17 22.72 1.37
CA LEU A 49 -4.80 23.55 0.24
C LEU A 49 -6.02 24.19 -0.41
N SER A 50 -7.08 23.41 -0.52
CA SER A 50 -8.33 23.91 -1.08
C SER A 50 -8.90 25.06 -0.25
N GLU A 51 -8.84 24.89 1.06
CA GLU A 51 -9.36 25.94 1.95
C GLU A 51 -8.50 27.18 1.85
N ARG A 52 -7.19 27.00 1.79
CA ARG A 52 -6.31 28.15 1.67
C ARG A 52 -6.52 28.87 0.35
N LEU A 53 -6.69 28.09 -0.71
CA LEU A 53 -6.95 28.68 -2.01
C LEU A 53 -8.26 29.47 -1.99
N SER A 54 -9.28 28.87 -1.40
CA SER A 54 -10.58 29.53 -1.31
C SER A 54 -10.47 30.85 -0.55
N VAL A 55 -9.74 30.85 0.55
CA VAL A 55 -9.54 32.05 1.33
C VAL A 55 -8.81 33.10 0.51
N MET A 56 -7.77 32.69 -0.19
CA MET A 56 -7.02 33.63 -1.01
C MET A 56 -7.86 34.20 -2.13
N GLU A 57 -8.74 33.39 -2.68
CA GLU A 57 -9.61 33.85 -3.77
C GLU A 57 -10.65 34.84 -3.28
N THR A 58 -11.04 34.75 -2.02
CA THR A 58 -12.04 35.65 -1.48
C THR A 58 -11.43 36.88 -0.82
N MET A 59 -10.12 36.90 -0.64
CA MET A 59 -9.48 38.06 -0.03
C MET A 59 -9.34 39.16 -1.05
N PRO A 60 -9.46 40.41 -0.60
CA PRO A 60 -9.26 41.54 -1.51
C PRO A 60 -7.82 41.54 -1.98
N ARG A 61 -7.66 41.72 -3.27
CA ARG A 61 -6.32 41.79 -3.82
C ARG A 61 -5.75 43.19 -3.64
N PRO A 62 -4.46 43.26 -3.35
CA PRO A 62 -3.85 44.56 -3.27
C PRO A 62 -3.89 45.26 -4.62
N LYS A 63 -4.08 46.54 -4.58
CA LYS A 63 -4.04 47.29 -5.80
C LYS A 63 -2.60 47.57 -6.16
N LEU A 64 -2.28 47.43 -7.40
CA LEU A 64 -0.93 47.66 -7.86
C LEU A 64 -0.69 49.12 -8.21
#